data_80abdb974a0c65a47dd47be37afdb76d
#
_entry.id   80abdb974a0c65a47dd47be37afdb76d
#
_cell.length_a   1.000
_cell.length_b   1.000
_cell.length_c   1.000
_cell.angle_alpha   90.00
_cell.angle_beta   90.00
_cell.angle_gamma   90.00
#
_symmetry.space_group_name_H-M   'P 1'
#
loop_
_entity.id
_entity.type
_entity.pdbx_description
1 polymer ?
#
loop_
_entity_poly.entity_id
_entity_poly.type
_entity_poly.pdbx_seq_one_letter_code
_entity_poly.pdbx_strand_id
1 'polypeptide(L)'
;MGLFDKKYCDICGEKIGLLGNRKLEDGNLCKDCAKKLSPWFSDRRRSTVEDIKGQLTYREENREKAAQFRTTSSFGEEWKVLLDEDHRWFTVTRARDLAEANPDILDFDAITGCRMDIDESRTELTHEDADGKDVSYVPPRYEYSYDFFLIITVRHPYFDEMRFSLNSSSVYYEPQKLPQRAPMSHAPMDRPSGRPKMINASRVDPEDCAEYRKYRQMGDEICQALEQARSGGKQPAGAVPEENAVMREAAQDIPAAGPWTCPACGGANTGRFCEYCGFPRP
;
A
#
# COMPACT_ATOMS: atom_id res chain seq x y z
N MET A 1 -5.39 -23.11 42.49
CA MET A 1 -4.80 -23.70 41.29
C MET A 1 -3.30 -23.46 41.34
N GLY A 2 -2.49 -24.54 41.39
CA GLY A 2 -1.04 -24.44 41.59
C GLY A 2 -0.35 -23.84 40.35
N LEU A 3 0.65 -22.99 40.59
CA LEU A 3 1.47 -22.35 39.55
C LEU A 3 2.23 -23.34 38.64
N PHE A 4 2.16 -24.64 38.92
CA PHE A 4 2.92 -25.72 38.26
C PHE A 4 2.06 -26.83 37.67
N ASP A 5 0.76 -26.63 37.48
CA ASP A 5 -0.07 -27.61 36.80
C ASP A 5 0.41 -27.81 35.36
N LYS A 6 0.72 -29.08 35.03
CA LYS A 6 1.15 -29.47 33.69
C LYS A 6 0.00 -29.24 32.71
N LYS A 7 0.21 -28.39 31.70
CA LYS A 7 -0.75 -28.14 30.64
C LYS A 7 -0.39 -28.96 29.41
N TYR A 8 -1.39 -29.45 28.75
CA TYR A 8 -1.28 -30.19 27.48
C TYR A 8 -2.04 -29.45 26.38
N CYS A 9 -1.59 -29.61 25.14
CA CYS A 9 -2.23 -29.03 23.98
C CYS A 9 -3.45 -29.85 23.58
N ASP A 10 -4.62 -29.22 23.49
CA ASP A 10 -5.88 -29.91 23.15
C ASP A 10 -5.96 -30.27 21.65
N ILE A 11 -4.98 -29.87 20.86
CA ILE A 11 -4.88 -30.22 19.43
C ILE A 11 -3.93 -31.42 19.22
N CYS A 12 -2.69 -31.37 19.72
CA CYS A 12 -1.70 -32.42 19.45
C CYS A 12 -1.39 -33.32 20.67
N GLY A 13 -1.94 -33.02 21.84
CA GLY A 13 -1.70 -33.78 23.08
C GLY A 13 -0.34 -33.52 23.75
N GLU A 14 0.57 -32.76 23.11
CA GLU A 14 1.90 -32.51 23.62
C GLU A 14 1.89 -31.62 24.88
N LYS A 15 2.86 -31.87 25.78
CA LYS A 15 3.04 -31.06 26.98
C LYS A 15 3.48 -29.66 26.63
N ILE A 16 2.78 -28.67 27.17
CA ILE A 16 3.10 -27.26 26.96
C ILE A 16 4.13 -26.81 27.98
N GLY A 17 5.23 -26.23 27.50
CA GLY A 17 6.27 -25.63 28.35
C GLY A 17 5.78 -24.36 29.06
N LEU A 18 6.57 -23.88 30.03
CA LEU A 18 6.21 -22.84 31.02
C LEU A 18 5.63 -21.55 30.36
N LEU A 19 6.15 -21.12 29.18
CA LEU A 19 5.71 -19.92 28.48
C LEU A 19 5.07 -20.25 27.13
N GLY A 20 4.83 -21.53 26.84
CA GLY A 20 4.35 -22.03 25.54
C GLY A 20 2.84 -22.00 25.37
N ASN A 21 2.07 -21.79 26.43
CA ASN A 21 0.61 -21.87 26.36
C ASN A 21 -0.01 -20.68 25.62
N ARG A 22 -0.79 -20.98 24.63
CA ARG A 22 -1.67 -20.06 23.91
C ARG A 22 -3.11 -20.39 24.28
N LYS A 23 -3.60 -19.76 25.38
CA LYS A 23 -4.93 -20.04 25.93
C LYS A 23 -6.02 -19.82 24.90
N LEU A 24 -6.96 -20.77 24.83
CA LEU A 24 -8.25 -20.69 24.10
C LEU A 24 -9.38 -20.37 25.09
N GLU A 25 -10.58 -20.23 24.62
CA GLU A 25 -11.76 -20.05 25.48
C GLU A 25 -11.96 -21.26 26.39
N ASP A 26 -11.94 -22.46 25.82
CA ASP A 26 -12.23 -23.74 26.48
C ASP A 26 -11.02 -24.67 26.58
N GLY A 27 -9.80 -24.24 26.17
CA GLY A 27 -8.66 -25.14 26.13
C GLY A 27 -7.31 -24.44 26.07
N ASN A 28 -6.29 -25.24 25.74
CA ASN A 28 -4.89 -24.84 25.64
C ASN A 28 -4.29 -25.22 24.28
N LEU A 29 -3.50 -24.36 23.72
CA LEU A 29 -2.82 -24.57 22.45
C LEU A 29 -1.31 -24.42 22.64
N CYS A 30 -0.51 -25.33 22.09
CA CYS A 30 0.94 -25.20 22.11
C CYS A 30 1.41 -24.19 21.04
N LYS A 31 2.65 -23.72 21.21
CA LYS A 31 3.27 -22.76 20.29
C LYS A 31 3.33 -23.31 18.82
N ASP A 32 3.59 -24.61 18.68
CA ASP A 32 3.77 -25.21 17.35
C ASP A 32 2.46 -25.42 16.61
N CYS A 33 1.39 -25.79 17.30
CA CYS A 33 0.05 -25.78 16.73
C CYS A 33 -0.41 -24.35 16.40
N ALA A 34 -0.10 -23.36 17.24
CA ALA A 34 -0.45 -21.97 16.99
C ALA A 34 0.25 -21.37 15.75
N LYS A 35 1.45 -21.82 15.42
CA LYS A 35 2.17 -21.38 14.20
C LYS A 35 1.54 -21.88 12.90
N LYS A 36 0.72 -22.93 12.96
CA LYS A 36 0.04 -23.49 11.80
C LYS A 36 -1.22 -22.72 11.42
N LEU A 37 -1.72 -21.88 12.33
CA LEU A 37 -2.89 -21.04 12.07
C LEU A 37 -2.54 -19.93 11.07
N SER A 38 -3.56 -19.33 10.46
CA SER A 38 -3.41 -18.15 9.62
C SER A 38 -2.74 -17.01 10.42
N PRO A 39 -1.79 -16.27 9.82
CA PRO A 39 -1.21 -15.08 10.45
C PRO A 39 -2.24 -13.96 10.66
N TRP A 40 -3.34 -13.98 9.92
CA TRP A 40 -4.41 -12.99 10.00
C TRP A 40 -5.44 -13.29 11.10
N PHE A 41 -5.38 -14.48 11.66
CA PHE A 41 -6.28 -14.91 12.73
C PHE A 41 -5.87 -14.32 14.09
N SER A 42 -6.57 -13.29 14.53
CA SER A 42 -6.26 -12.56 15.77
C SER A 42 -7.06 -13.03 16.99
N ASP A 43 -8.24 -13.61 16.79
CA ASP A 43 -9.23 -13.84 17.86
C ASP A 43 -9.10 -15.17 18.61
N ARG A 44 -7.90 -15.73 18.62
CA ARG A 44 -7.60 -17.03 19.26
C ARG A 44 -8.09 -17.17 20.69
N ARG A 45 -8.05 -16.10 21.50
CA ARG A 45 -8.42 -16.17 22.93
C ARG A 45 -9.93 -16.39 23.14
N ARG A 46 -10.73 -16.00 22.18
CA ARG A 46 -12.18 -16.15 22.17
C ARG A 46 -12.64 -17.33 21.31
N SER A 47 -11.68 -18.09 20.78
CA SER A 47 -11.98 -19.28 19.99
C SER A 47 -11.92 -20.53 20.81
N THR A 48 -12.80 -21.47 20.49
CA THR A 48 -12.86 -22.79 21.10
C THR A 48 -11.80 -23.73 20.47
N VAL A 49 -11.58 -24.87 21.10
CA VAL A 49 -10.75 -25.95 20.51
C VAL A 49 -11.31 -26.40 19.15
N GLU A 50 -12.63 -26.42 19.00
CA GLU A 50 -13.29 -26.83 17.75
C GLU A 50 -13.05 -25.79 16.64
N ASP A 51 -13.11 -24.49 16.93
CA ASP A 51 -12.79 -23.43 15.96
C ASP A 51 -11.35 -23.57 15.47
N ILE A 52 -10.41 -23.88 16.39
CA ILE A 52 -9.02 -24.10 16.03
C ILE A 52 -8.82 -25.32 15.13
N LYS A 53 -9.55 -26.43 15.40
CA LYS A 53 -9.51 -27.60 14.53
C LYS A 53 -10.05 -27.28 13.14
N GLY A 54 -11.17 -26.56 13.06
CA GLY A 54 -11.75 -26.11 11.80
C GLY A 54 -10.76 -25.27 11.00
N GLN A 55 -10.09 -24.32 11.66
CA GLN A 55 -9.08 -23.51 11.00
C GLN A 55 -7.88 -24.35 10.51
N LEU A 56 -7.40 -25.31 11.29
CA LEU A 56 -6.31 -26.19 10.88
C LEU A 56 -6.72 -27.06 9.66
N THR A 57 -7.96 -27.51 9.59
CA THR A 57 -8.49 -28.20 8.41
C THR A 57 -8.48 -27.29 7.19
N TYR A 58 -8.98 -26.06 7.33
CA TYR A 58 -8.88 -25.05 6.28
C TYR A 58 -7.42 -24.85 5.82
N ARG A 59 -6.46 -24.77 6.74
CA ARG A 59 -5.03 -24.62 6.41
C ARG A 59 -4.44 -25.79 5.62
N GLU A 60 -4.92 -27.02 5.87
CA GLU A 60 -4.52 -28.17 5.07
C GLU A 60 -5.14 -28.14 3.66
N GLU A 61 -6.41 -27.78 3.53
CA GLU A 61 -7.08 -27.59 2.23
C GLU A 61 -6.40 -26.47 1.41
N ASN A 62 -6.00 -25.37 2.09
CA ASN A 62 -5.29 -24.25 1.45
C ASN A 62 -3.95 -24.66 0.81
N ARG A 63 -3.30 -25.73 1.27
CA ARG A 63 -2.04 -26.23 0.69
C ARG A 63 -2.19 -26.60 -0.78
N GLU A 64 -3.33 -27.15 -1.15
CA GLU A 64 -3.61 -27.51 -2.53
C GLU A 64 -3.70 -26.26 -3.41
N LYS A 65 -4.38 -25.21 -2.93
CA LYS A 65 -4.42 -23.92 -3.61
C LYS A 65 -3.05 -23.28 -3.70
N ALA A 66 -2.26 -23.30 -2.61
CA ALA A 66 -0.92 -22.73 -2.59
C ALA A 66 0.04 -23.42 -3.56
N ALA A 67 -0.09 -24.74 -3.73
CA ALA A 67 0.70 -25.51 -4.69
C ALA A 67 0.30 -25.26 -6.16
N GLN A 68 -0.94 -24.86 -6.41
CA GLN A 68 -1.47 -24.57 -7.75
C GLN A 68 -1.36 -23.09 -8.13
N PHE A 69 -1.07 -22.21 -7.17
CA PHE A 69 -1.03 -20.77 -7.38
C PHE A 69 0.00 -20.35 -8.41
N ARG A 70 -0.41 -19.58 -9.40
CA ARG A 70 0.43 -19.05 -10.47
C ARG A 70 0.42 -17.54 -10.43
N THR A 71 1.53 -16.95 -10.02
CA THR A 71 1.64 -15.49 -9.96
C THR A 71 1.58 -14.88 -11.36
N THR A 72 0.52 -14.16 -11.66
CA THR A 72 0.37 -13.35 -12.89
C THR A 72 0.79 -11.90 -12.64
N SER A 73 0.52 -11.37 -11.45
CA SER A 73 0.88 -10.01 -11.05
C SER A 73 1.40 -9.98 -9.61
N SER A 74 2.36 -9.09 -9.34
CA SER A 74 3.01 -8.97 -8.03
C SER A 74 3.22 -7.49 -7.67
N PHE A 75 2.77 -7.09 -6.49
CA PHE A 75 2.85 -5.72 -5.96
C PHE A 75 3.49 -5.74 -4.57
N GLY A 76 4.17 -4.64 -4.21
CA GLY A 76 4.83 -4.50 -2.92
C GLY A 76 6.29 -4.95 -2.93
N GLU A 77 7.00 -4.69 -1.84
CA GLU A 77 8.44 -4.98 -1.70
C GLU A 77 8.70 -6.16 -0.75
N GLU A 78 8.58 -5.93 0.56
CA GLU A 78 8.79 -6.96 1.58
C GLU A 78 7.53 -7.83 1.73
N TRP A 79 6.39 -7.21 2.02
CA TRP A 79 5.10 -7.83 1.86
C TRP A 79 4.65 -7.69 0.42
N LYS A 80 4.18 -8.77 -0.15
CA LYS A 80 3.72 -8.82 -1.53
C LYS A 80 2.26 -9.22 -1.58
N VAL A 81 1.53 -8.52 -2.39
CA VAL A 81 0.21 -8.93 -2.86
C VAL A 81 0.42 -9.60 -4.21
N LEU A 82 0.13 -10.88 -4.30
CA LEU A 82 0.27 -11.69 -5.50
C LEU A 82 -1.13 -12.00 -6.04
N LEU A 83 -1.30 -11.87 -7.35
CA LEU A 83 -2.54 -12.21 -8.05
C LEU A 83 -2.29 -13.42 -8.95
N ASP A 84 -3.26 -14.30 -9.01
CA ASP A 84 -3.41 -15.38 -9.98
C ASP A 84 -4.74 -15.14 -10.71
N GLU A 85 -4.65 -14.51 -11.88
CA GLU A 85 -5.82 -14.12 -12.66
C GLU A 85 -6.50 -15.33 -13.31
N ASP A 86 -5.72 -16.40 -13.59
CA ASP A 86 -6.23 -17.63 -14.20
C ASP A 86 -7.19 -18.36 -13.26
N HIS A 87 -6.85 -18.46 -11.97
CA HIS A 87 -7.69 -19.09 -10.95
C HIS A 87 -8.60 -18.08 -10.22
N ARG A 88 -8.44 -16.77 -10.47
CA ARG A 88 -9.10 -15.68 -9.74
C ARG A 88 -8.77 -15.69 -8.25
N TRP A 89 -7.50 -15.88 -7.91
CA TRP A 89 -6.98 -15.95 -6.55
C TRP A 89 -6.01 -14.82 -6.24
N PHE A 90 -5.92 -14.49 -4.96
CA PHE A 90 -4.87 -13.62 -4.45
C PHE A 90 -4.32 -14.13 -3.13
N THR A 91 -3.15 -13.63 -2.78
CA THR A 91 -2.52 -13.87 -1.48
C THR A 91 -1.67 -12.68 -1.06
N VAL A 92 -1.46 -12.56 0.25
CA VAL A 92 -0.53 -11.59 0.85
C VAL A 92 0.54 -12.36 1.60
N THR A 93 1.80 -12.19 1.21
CA THR A 93 2.89 -12.98 1.76
C THR A 93 4.23 -12.25 1.70
N ARG A 94 5.18 -12.68 2.54
CA ARG A 94 6.61 -12.35 2.45
C ARG A 94 7.43 -13.52 1.91
N ALA A 95 6.81 -14.67 1.76
CA ALA A 95 7.47 -15.89 1.33
C ALA A 95 7.78 -15.88 -0.17
N ARG A 96 8.88 -16.52 -0.54
CA ARG A 96 9.23 -16.76 -1.94
C ARG A 96 8.63 -18.07 -2.45
N ASP A 97 8.57 -19.07 -1.59
CA ASP A 97 7.96 -20.38 -1.88
C ASP A 97 6.59 -20.45 -1.20
N LEU A 98 5.53 -20.43 -2.02
CA LEU A 98 4.15 -20.46 -1.56
C LEU A 98 3.74 -21.85 -1.07
N ALA A 99 4.24 -22.91 -1.69
CA ALA A 99 3.89 -24.28 -1.32
C ALA A 99 4.45 -24.63 0.07
N GLU A 100 5.68 -24.19 0.38
CA GLU A 100 6.30 -24.37 1.69
C GLU A 100 5.63 -23.49 2.75
N ALA A 101 5.45 -22.20 2.45
CA ALA A 101 4.95 -21.23 3.41
C ALA A 101 3.44 -21.36 3.66
N ASN A 102 2.72 -21.91 2.70
CA ASN A 102 1.26 -22.04 2.73
C ASN A 102 0.56 -20.72 3.15
N PRO A 103 0.74 -19.58 2.45
CA PRO A 103 -0.01 -18.37 2.75
C PRO A 103 -1.49 -18.59 2.45
N ASP A 104 -2.37 -17.78 3.04
CA ASP A 104 -3.79 -17.88 2.77
C ASP A 104 -4.10 -17.47 1.33
N ILE A 105 -4.62 -18.40 0.53
CA ILE A 105 -5.05 -18.16 -0.85
C ILE A 105 -6.56 -17.92 -0.85
N LEU A 106 -6.95 -16.73 -1.25
CA LEU A 106 -8.34 -16.29 -1.25
C LEU A 106 -8.83 -16.03 -2.68
N ASP A 107 -10.11 -16.27 -2.90
CA ASP A 107 -10.75 -15.91 -4.16
C ASP A 107 -10.92 -14.39 -4.26
N PHE A 108 -10.88 -13.82 -5.47
CA PHE A 108 -11.09 -12.37 -5.67
C PHE A 108 -12.45 -11.92 -5.15
N ASP A 109 -13.46 -12.80 -5.18
CA ASP A 109 -14.79 -12.50 -4.69
C ASP A 109 -14.87 -12.38 -3.14
N ALA A 110 -13.82 -12.83 -2.45
CA ALA A 110 -13.69 -12.64 -1.01
C ALA A 110 -13.28 -11.19 -0.65
N ILE A 111 -12.71 -10.43 -1.58
CA ILE A 111 -12.29 -9.04 -1.35
C ILE A 111 -13.54 -8.17 -1.16
N THR A 112 -13.64 -7.50 -0.02
CA THR A 112 -14.71 -6.53 0.27
C THR A 112 -14.25 -5.08 0.20
N GLY A 113 -12.94 -4.83 0.36
CA GLY A 113 -12.35 -3.51 0.22
C GLY A 113 -10.83 -3.53 0.36
N CYS A 114 -10.21 -2.41 -0.01
CA CYS A 114 -8.81 -2.13 0.22
C CYS A 114 -8.65 -0.66 0.59
N ARG A 115 -7.86 -0.38 1.62
CA ARG A 115 -7.51 0.98 2.00
C ARG A 115 -6.09 1.05 2.53
N MET A 116 -5.50 2.22 2.40
CA MET A 116 -4.24 2.55 3.03
C MET A 116 -4.50 3.31 4.34
N ASP A 117 -3.69 3.03 5.34
CA ASP A 117 -3.64 3.70 6.63
C ASP A 117 -2.22 4.20 6.84
N ILE A 118 -2.06 5.47 7.20
CA ILE A 118 -0.74 6.09 7.36
C ILE A 118 -0.64 6.61 8.77
N ASP A 119 0.23 5.98 9.55
CA ASP A 119 0.55 6.43 10.89
C ASP A 119 1.63 7.53 10.81
N GLU A 120 1.28 8.74 11.26
CA GLU A 120 2.19 9.87 11.32
C GLU A 120 2.64 10.10 12.76
N SER A 121 3.94 10.28 12.96
CA SER A 121 4.52 10.74 14.21
C SER A 121 5.38 11.99 13.98
N ARG A 122 5.41 12.90 14.94
CA ARG A 122 6.18 14.13 14.90
C ARG A 122 7.05 14.26 16.14
N THR A 123 8.34 14.46 15.93
CA THR A 123 9.33 14.66 17.00
C THR A 123 9.99 16.03 16.85
N GLU A 124 10.04 16.80 17.94
CA GLU A 124 10.79 18.06 17.95
C GLU A 124 12.28 17.78 17.98
N LEU A 125 13.02 18.44 17.10
CA LEU A 125 14.47 18.34 17.05
C LEU A 125 15.10 19.30 18.09
N THR A 126 16.09 18.80 18.80
CA THR A 126 16.90 19.56 19.73
C THR A 126 18.37 19.58 19.29
N HIS A 127 19.16 20.45 19.88
CA HIS A 127 20.61 20.48 19.73
C HIS A 127 21.25 20.75 21.08
N GLU A 128 22.46 20.30 21.28
CA GLU A 128 23.23 20.62 22.48
C GLU A 128 23.68 22.07 22.48
N ASP A 129 23.46 22.78 23.57
CA ASP A 129 24.05 24.12 23.82
C ASP A 129 25.52 24.02 24.29
N ALA A 130 26.15 25.18 24.57
CA ALA A 130 27.52 25.25 25.03
C ALA A 130 27.76 24.54 26.38
N ASP A 131 26.72 24.31 27.17
CA ASP A 131 26.75 23.65 28.47
C ASP A 131 26.40 22.15 28.38
N GLY A 132 26.19 21.61 27.13
CA GLY A 132 25.84 20.22 26.90
C GLY A 132 24.38 19.86 27.21
N LYS A 133 23.48 20.85 27.21
CA LYS A 133 22.04 20.62 27.41
C LYS A 133 21.32 20.61 26.07
N ASP A 134 20.35 19.70 25.95
CA ASP A 134 19.44 19.68 24.82
C ASP A 134 18.49 20.88 24.87
N VAL A 135 18.53 21.71 23.84
CA VAL A 135 17.69 22.90 23.68
C VAL A 135 16.99 22.87 22.33
N SER A 136 15.79 23.40 22.27
CA SER A 136 15.00 23.53 21.03
C SER A 136 15.61 24.54 20.07
N TYR A 137 15.46 24.27 18.78
CA TYR A 137 15.77 25.29 17.76
C TYR A 137 14.82 26.48 17.85
N VAL A 138 15.28 27.66 17.43
CA VAL A 138 14.44 28.86 17.33
C VAL A 138 14.51 29.38 15.86
N PRO A 139 13.42 29.25 15.10
CA PRO A 139 12.12 28.61 15.42
C PRO A 139 12.24 27.09 15.59
N PRO A 140 11.30 26.43 16.28
CA PRO A 140 11.32 24.98 16.49
C PRO A 140 11.35 24.22 15.17
N ARG A 141 12.11 23.13 15.14
CA ARG A 141 12.24 22.21 14.00
C ARG A 141 11.64 20.86 14.37
N TYR A 142 11.07 20.19 13.39
CA TYR A 142 10.41 18.92 13.58
C TYR A 142 10.86 17.91 12.53
N GLU A 143 11.01 16.67 12.99
CA GLU A 143 11.12 15.50 12.15
C GLU A 143 9.76 14.78 12.16
N TYR A 144 9.32 14.35 11.00
CA TYR A 144 8.13 13.55 10.82
C TYR A 144 8.53 12.13 10.44
N SER A 145 7.83 11.14 10.97
CA SER A 145 7.98 9.76 10.55
C SER A 145 6.63 9.19 10.13
N TYR A 146 6.63 8.39 9.06
CA TYR A 146 5.44 7.81 8.47
C TYR A 146 5.59 6.30 8.33
N ASP A 147 4.59 5.57 8.80
CA ASP A 147 4.45 4.14 8.60
C ASP A 147 3.19 3.86 7.79
N PHE A 148 3.37 3.16 6.67
CA PHE A 148 2.32 2.90 5.70
C PHE A 148 1.80 1.48 5.89
N PHE A 149 0.51 1.35 6.17
CA PHE A 149 -0.18 0.08 6.29
C PHE A 149 -1.20 -0.07 5.18
N LEU A 150 -1.24 -1.27 4.59
CA LEU A 150 -2.34 -1.64 3.72
C LEU A 150 -3.29 -2.56 4.49
N ILE A 151 -4.57 -2.32 4.32
CA ILE A 151 -5.64 -3.09 4.95
C ILE A 151 -6.57 -3.57 3.85
N ILE A 152 -6.52 -4.88 3.61
CA ILE A 152 -7.44 -5.57 2.69
C ILE A 152 -8.52 -6.19 3.54
N THR A 153 -9.77 -5.75 3.36
CA THR A 153 -10.93 -6.36 4.02
C THR A 153 -11.46 -7.50 3.17
N VAL A 154 -11.76 -8.61 3.82
CA VAL A 154 -12.16 -9.84 3.15
C VAL A 154 -13.38 -10.48 3.83
N ARG A 155 -14.10 -11.31 3.08
CA ARG A 155 -15.12 -12.21 3.62
C ARG A 155 -14.49 -13.57 3.80
N HIS A 156 -14.12 -13.92 5.04
CA HIS A 156 -13.50 -15.18 5.38
C HIS A 156 -13.99 -15.65 6.75
N PRO A 157 -14.19 -16.95 7.02
CA PRO A 157 -14.75 -17.45 8.29
C PRO A 157 -13.85 -17.21 9.51
N TYR A 158 -12.54 -16.98 9.33
CA TYR A 158 -11.57 -16.90 10.43
C TYR A 158 -10.91 -15.52 10.59
N PHE A 159 -11.05 -14.62 9.64
CA PHE A 159 -10.55 -13.24 9.71
C PHE A 159 -11.29 -12.37 8.70
N ASP A 160 -11.38 -11.09 8.98
CA ASP A 160 -12.09 -10.10 8.16
C ASP A 160 -11.14 -9.06 7.53
N GLU A 161 -9.88 -9.03 7.98
CA GLU A 161 -8.88 -8.13 7.42
C GLU A 161 -7.47 -8.74 7.38
N MET A 162 -6.69 -8.27 6.42
CA MET A 162 -5.27 -8.52 6.26
C MET A 162 -4.55 -7.18 6.33
N ARG A 163 -3.97 -6.86 7.51
CA ARG A 163 -3.22 -5.62 7.75
C ARG A 163 -1.72 -5.91 7.71
N PHE A 164 -0.99 -5.20 6.88
CA PHE A 164 0.46 -5.34 6.76
C PHE A 164 1.14 -4.00 6.42
N SER A 165 2.43 -3.86 6.77
CA SER A 165 3.22 -2.69 6.46
C SER A 165 3.74 -2.73 5.02
N LEU A 166 3.70 -1.60 4.31
CA LEU A 166 4.31 -1.44 3.00
C LEU A 166 5.79 -1.09 3.11
N ASN A 167 6.19 -0.36 4.15
CA ASN A 167 7.57 0.02 4.42
C ASN A 167 8.20 -0.91 5.48
N SER A 168 9.49 -1.20 5.33
CA SER A 168 10.28 -2.00 6.28
C SER A 168 10.84 -1.18 7.44
N SER A 169 10.96 0.12 7.26
CA SER A 169 11.38 1.11 8.25
C SER A 169 10.58 2.39 8.04
N SER A 170 10.31 3.13 9.11
CA SER A 170 9.59 4.40 9.02
C SER A 170 10.26 5.36 8.04
N VAL A 171 9.46 6.07 7.26
CA VAL A 171 9.91 7.11 6.33
C VAL A 171 10.07 8.40 7.10
N TYR A 172 11.30 8.89 7.17
CA TYR A 172 11.63 10.12 7.89
C TYR A 172 11.65 11.31 6.95
N TYR A 173 11.06 12.40 7.39
CA TYR A 173 10.96 13.64 6.63
C TYR A 173 11.20 14.85 7.53
N GLU A 174 12.22 15.64 7.18
CA GLU A 174 12.54 16.89 7.86
C GLU A 174 12.41 18.05 6.85
N PRO A 175 11.30 18.78 6.86
CA PRO A 175 10.98 19.80 5.86
C PRO A 175 12.02 20.91 5.74
N GLN A 176 12.73 21.19 6.85
CA GLN A 176 13.74 22.26 6.90
C GLN A 176 15.04 21.91 6.18
N LYS A 177 15.27 20.63 5.87
CA LYS A 177 16.46 20.16 5.12
C LYS A 177 16.29 20.23 3.61
N LEU A 178 15.05 20.38 3.13
CA LEU A 178 14.85 20.54 1.69
C LEU A 178 15.44 21.86 1.22
N PRO A 179 16.14 21.89 0.07
CA PRO A 179 16.56 23.13 -0.54
C PRO A 179 15.29 23.95 -0.82
N GLN A 180 15.19 25.10 -0.15
CA GLN A 180 14.11 26.03 -0.44
C GLN A 180 14.18 26.33 -1.94
N ARG A 181 13.14 26.01 -2.69
CA ARG A 181 13.02 26.46 -4.07
C ARG A 181 13.20 27.96 -4.04
N ALA A 182 14.28 28.43 -4.70
CA ALA A 182 14.50 29.85 -4.85
C ALA A 182 13.21 30.48 -5.39
N PRO A 183 12.70 31.55 -4.77
CA PRO A 183 11.52 32.22 -5.28
C PRO A 183 11.81 32.56 -6.75
N MET A 184 10.95 32.07 -7.65
CA MET A 184 11.08 32.37 -9.07
C MET A 184 10.94 33.88 -9.19
N SER A 185 12.06 34.56 -9.48
CA SER A 185 12.16 35.99 -9.68
C SER A 185 11.60 36.38 -11.04
N HIS A 186 10.29 36.26 -11.20
CA HIS A 186 9.52 36.90 -12.27
C HIS A 186 8.14 37.30 -11.73
N ALA A 187 8.14 38.22 -10.75
CA ALA A 187 6.96 39.03 -10.52
C ALA A 187 7.15 40.35 -11.26
N PRO A 188 6.21 40.77 -12.15
CA PRO A 188 6.21 42.12 -12.69
C PRO A 188 6.08 43.10 -11.53
N MET A 189 6.99 44.06 -11.44
CA MET A 189 6.81 45.22 -10.58
C MET A 189 5.57 45.97 -11.04
N ASP A 190 4.48 45.91 -10.27
CA ASP A 190 3.54 47.00 -10.22
C ASP A 190 2.63 46.91 -8.97
N ARG A 191 2.76 47.97 -8.17
CA ARG A 191 1.90 48.62 -7.20
C ARG A 191 2.28 48.50 -5.73
N PRO A 192 2.48 49.70 -5.10
CA PRO A 192 2.68 49.84 -3.66
C PRO A 192 1.31 50.01 -3.00
N SER A 193 0.71 49.01 -2.48
CA SER A 193 -0.25 49.07 -1.38
C SER A 193 -0.85 47.68 -1.12
N GLY A 194 -0.21 46.93 -0.26
CA GLY A 194 -0.77 45.70 0.27
C GLY A 194 0.16 45.22 1.37
N ARG A 195 -0.35 45.12 2.59
CA ARG A 195 0.31 44.41 3.68
C ARG A 195 0.83 43.09 3.12
N PRO A 196 2.08 42.69 3.40
CA PRO A 196 2.53 41.39 3.03
C PRO A 196 1.56 40.38 3.63
N LYS A 197 0.84 39.63 2.79
CA LYS A 197 0.16 38.43 3.24
C LYS A 197 1.26 37.60 3.86
N MET A 198 1.23 37.45 5.18
CA MET A 198 1.99 36.42 5.86
C MET A 198 1.62 35.12 5.13
N ILE A 199 2.45 34.69 4.23
CA ILE A 199 2.42 33.33 3.73
C ILE A 199 2.68 32.53 5.00
N ASN A 200 1.63 31.84 5.49
CA ASN A 200 1.79 30.88 6.57
C ASN A 200 2.86 29.90 6.08
N ALA A 201 4.11 30.22 6.41
CA ALA A 201 5.18 29.28 6.34
C ALA A 201 4.82 28.17 7.31
N SER A 202 4.46 27.01 6.77
CA SER A 202 4.49 25.71 7.44
C SER A 202 3.21 24.89 7.32
N ARG A 203 2.65 24.75 6.15
CA ARG A 203 1.99 23.48 5.89
C ARG A 203 3.09 22.55 5.36
N VAL A 204 3.59 21.72 6.25
CA VAL A 204 4.46 20.60 5.89
C VAL A 204 3.63 19.72 4.97
N ASP A 205 4.04 19.58 3.73
CA ASP A 205 3.40 18.69 2.79
C ASP A 205 4.26 17.41 2.69
N PRO A 206 3.80 16.27 3.23
CA PRO A 206 4.55 15.03 3.17
C PRO A 206 4.78 14.57 1.72
N GLU A 207 3.98 15.04 0.77
CA GLU A 207 4.16 14.77 -0.67
C GLU A 207 5.46 15.42 -1.24
N ASP A 208 6.10 16.33 -0.51
CA ASP A 208 7.45 16.80 -0.87
C ASP A 208 8.52 15.73 -0.66
N CYS A 209 8.28 14.72 0.19
CA CYS A 209 9.15 13.58 0.40
C CYS A 209 8.97 12.52 -0.70
N ALA A 210 10.05 12.22 -1.44
CA ALA A 210 10.00 11.25 -2.53
C ALA A 210 9.65 9.83 -2.04
N GLU A 211 10.14 9.48 -0.85
CA GLU A 211 9.90 8.16 -0.25
C GLU A 211 8.45 8.01 0.23
N TYR A 212 7.88 9.08 0.78
CA TYR A 212 6.46 9.14 1.11
C TYR A 212 5.59 8.90 -0.13
N ARG A 213 5.87 9.63 -1.23
CA ARG A 213 5.14 9.44 -2.50
C ARG A 213 5.24 8.02 -3.04
N LYS A 214 6.44 7.39 -2.92
CA LYS A 214 6.67 6.01 -3.37
C LYS A 214 5.70 5.04 -2.70
N TYR A 215 5.63 5.06 -1.36
CA TYR A 215 4.75 4.14 -0.63
C TYR A 215 3.28 4.49 -0.77
N ARG A 216 2.95 5.78 -0.90
CA ARG A 216 1.60 6.24 -1.21
C ARG A 216 1.13 5.67 -2.54
N GLN A 217 1.92 5.85 -3.58
CA GLN A 217 1.62 5.34 -4.92
C GLN A 217 1.53 3.80 -4.92
N MET A 218 2.46 3.11 -4.25
CA MET A 218 2.43 1.64 -4.13
C MET A 218 1.12 1.15 -3.51
N GLY A 219 0.64 1.78 -2.44
CA GLY A 219 -0.63 1.42 -1.81
C GLY A 219 -1.83 1.65 -2.72
N ASP A 220 -1.85 2.78 -3.43
CA ASP A 220 -2.90 3.11 -4.39
C ASP A 220 -2.94 2.11 -5.56
N GLU A 221 -1.77 1.72 -6.10
CA GLU A 221 -1.64 0.71 -7.16
C GLU A 221 -2.17 -0.66 -6.71
N ILE A 222 -1.85 -1.09 -5.48
CA ILE A 222 -2.35 -2.35 -4.93
C ILE A 222 -3.87 -2.31 -4.77
N CYS A 223 -4.41 -1.25 -4.19
CA CYS A 223 -5.86 -1.12 -4.01
C CYS A 223 -6.58 -1.11 -5.36
N GLN A 224 -6.06 -0.42 -6.35
CA GLN A 224 -6.61 -0.40 -7.70
C GLN A 224 -6.58 -1.80 -8.36
N ALA A 225 -5.45 -2.51 -8.24
CA ALA A 225 -5.31 -3.86 -8.81
C ALA A 225 -6.31 -4.85 -8.18
N LEU A 226 -6.48 -4.81 -6.85
CA LEU A 226 -7.45 -5.65 -6.14
C LEU A 226 -8.89 -5.32 -6.51
N GLU A 227 -9.22 -4.06 -6.71
CA GLU A 227 -10.56 -3.64 -7.14
C GLU A 227 -10.86 -4.11 -8.56
N GLN A 228 -9.90 -4.01 -9.47
CA GLN A 228 -9.99 -4.53 -10.84
C GLN A 228 -10.16 -6.05 -10.85
N ALA A 229 -9.37 -6.78 -10.05
CA ALA A 229 -9.44 -8.23 -9.92
C ALA A 229 -10.83 -8.68 -9.41
N ARG A 230 -11.36 -8.01 -8.38
CA ARG A 230 -12.70 -8.24 -7.82
C ARG A 230 -13.79 -8.02 -8.88
N SER A 231 -13.68 -6.96 -9.67
CA SER A 231 -14.68 -6.59 -10.69
C SER A 231 -14.70 -7.53 -11.89
N GLY A 232 -13.85 -8.57 -11.93
CA GLY A 232 -13.79 -9.56 -13.00
C GLY A 232 -13.25 -9.03 -14.31
N GLY A 233 -12.35 -8.03 -14.28
CA GLY A 233 -11.78 -7.45 -15.48
C GLY A 233 -12.81 -6.68 -16.35
N LYS A 234 -14.00 -6.43 -15.86
CA LYS A 234 -14.85 -5.39 -16.40
C LYS A 234 -14.18 -4.07 -16.04
N GLN A 235 -13.31 -3.59 -16.93
CA GLN A 235 -12.94 -2.19 -16.93
C GLN A 235 -14.25 -1.40 -16.84
N PRO A 236 -14.46 -0.53 -15.84
CA PRO A 236 -15.53 0.42 -15.94
C PRO A 236 -15.26 1.21 -17.23
N ALA A 237 -16.07 0.97 -18.23
CA ALA A 237 -16.13 1.85 -19.37
C ALA A 237 -16.61 3.20 -18.80
N GLY A 238 -15.65 4.08 -18.46
CA GLY A 238 -16.01 5.39 -17.98
C GLY A 238 -15.26 5.92 -16.77
N ALA A 239 -13.94 5.78 -16.70
CA ALA A 239 -13.11 6.70 -15.94
C ALA A 239 -11.84 7.02 -16.71
N VAL A 240 -12.04 7.49 -17.91
CA VAL A 240 -11.07 8.36 -18.58
C VAL A 240 -11.40 9.75 -18.02
N PRO A 241 -10.44 10.53 -17.47
CA PRO A 241 -10.68 11.94 -17.21
C PRO A 241 -11.24 12.55 -18.50
N GLU A 242 -12.33 13.32 -18.41
CA GLU A 242 -13.04 13.89 -19.54
C GLU A 242 -12.15 14.69 -20.52
N GLU A 243 -10.94 15.06 -20.10
CA GLU A 243 -9.97 15.72 -20.97
C GLU A 243 -9.39 14.85 -22.10
N ASN A 244 -9.43 13.49 -21.98
CA ASN A 244 -8.91 12.61 -23.03
C ASN A 244 -10.00 11.99 -23.94
N ALA A 245 -11.28 12.13 -23.60
CA ALA A 245 -12.38 11.60 -24.41
C ALA A 245 -12.57 12.41 -25.70
N VAL A 246 -12.33 13.72 -25.67
CA VAL A 246 -12.45 14.60 -26.82
C VAL A 246 -11.38 14.33 -27.89
N MET A 247 -10.24 13.73 -27.52
CA MET A 247 -9.17 13.39 -28.47
C MET A 247 -9.32 12.01 -29.13
N ARG A 248 -10.19 11.13 -28.64
CA ARG A 248 -10.37 9.80 -29.25
C ARG A 248 -11.51 9.71 -30.29
N GLU A 249 -12.50 10.56 -30.20
CA GLU A 249 -13.56 10.62 -31.24
C GLU A 249 -13.09 11.31 -32.54
N ALA A 250 -12.03 12.13 -32.47
CA ALA A 250 -11.43 12.76 -33.67
C ALA A 250 -10.43 11.85 -34.44
N ALA A 251 -10.23 10.60 -34.01
CA ALA A 251 -9.23 9.70 -34.58
C ALA A 251 -9.78 8.67 -35.61
N GLN A 252 -11.07 8.73 -35.94
CA GLN A 252 -11.66 7.88 -36.97
C GLN A 252 -12.01 8.75 -38.18
N ASP A 253 -11.41 8.36 -39.34
CA ASP A 253 -11.65 8.85 -40.66
C ASP A 253 -11.09 10.25 -41.06
N ILE A 254 -9.76 10.31 -41.26
CA ILE A 254 -9.19 11.23 -42.25
C ILE A 254 -8.28 10.44 -43.19
N PRO A 255 -8.51 10.43 -44.52
CA PRO A 255 -7.63 9.75 -45.46
C PRO A 255 -6.25 10.42 -45.47
N ALA A 256 -5.21 9.62 -45.76
CA ALA A 256 -3.83 10.06 -45.86
C ALA A 256 -3.68 11.14 -46.97
N ALA A 257 -3.73 12.41 -46.58
CA ALA A 257 -3.51 13.52 -47.46
C ALA A 257 -2.13 14.13 -47.22
N GLY A 258 -1.34 14.22 -48.27
CA GLY A 258 -0.04 14.82 -48.50
C GLY A 258 0.72 15.64 -47.43
N PRO A 259 1.90 16.16 -47.71
CA PRO A 259 2.68 16.96 -46.79
C PRO A 259 1.95 18.24 -46.37
N TRP A 260 2.10 18.63 -45.08
CA TRP A 260 1.47 19.82 -44.51
C TRP A 260 2.49 20.63 -43.68
N THR A 261 2.24 21.92 -43.53
CA THR A 261 3.09 22.83 -42.75
C THR A 261 2.44 23.14 -41.42
N CYS A 262 3.14 22.94 -40.33
CA CYS A 262 2.66 23.20 -38.98
C CYS A 262 2.40 24.69 -38.75
N PRO A 263 1.18 25.10 -38.34
CA PRO A 263 0.87 26.52 -38.11
C PRO A 263 1.56 27.08 -36.84
N ALA A 264 1.99 26.22 -35.93
CA ALA A 264 2.64 26.63 -34.68
C ALA A 264 4.15 26.88 -34.84
N CYS A 265 4.86 26.08 -35.65
CA CYS A 265 6.33 26.16 -35.76
C CYS A 265 6.83 26.29 -37.20
N GLY A 266 5.97 26.23 -38.20
CA GLY A 266 6.34 26.32 -39.61
C GLY A 266 7.03 25.08 -40.21
N GLY A 267 7.20 24.00 -39.46
CA GLY A 267 7.85 22.77 -39.91
C GLY A 267 6.98 21.99 -40.92
N ALA A 268 7.62 21.44 -41.97
CA ALA A 268 6.95 20.58 -42.94
C ALA A 268 6.82 19.15 -42.36
N ASN A 269 5.63 18.54 -42.48
CA ASN A 269 5.28 17.27 -41.86
C ASN A 269 4.46 16.41 -42.84
N THR A 270 4.52 15.09 -42.62
CA THR A 270 3.73 14.12 -43.37
C THR A 270 2.75 13.33 -42.47
N GLY A 271 3.00 13.32 -41.14
CA GLY A 271 2.23 12.62 -40.14
C GLY A 271 1.00 13.36 -39.62
N ARG A 272 0.32 12.78 -38.66
CA ARG A 272 -0.83 13.38 -37.97
C ARG A 272 -0.45 14.46 -36.97
N PHE A 273 0.83 14.51 -36.54
CA PHE A 273 1.36 15.49 -35.63
C PHE A 273 2.64 16.09 -36.20
N CYS A 274 2.95 17.31 -35.77
CA CYS A 274 4.19 17.95 -36.14
C CYS A 274 5.38 17.25 -35.43
N GLU A 275 6.36 16.79 -36.23
CA GLU A 275 7.56 16.10 -35.74
C GLU A 275 8.48 17.02 -34.88
N TYR A 276 8.29 18.34 -34.99
CA TYR A 276 9.13 19.32 -34.29
C TYR A 276 8.52 19.85 -32.99
N CYS A 277 7.20 20.02 -32.92
CA CYS A 277 6.56 20.64 -31.76
C CYS A 277 5.34 19.86 -31.20
N GLY A 278 4.96 18.73 -31.82
CA GLY A 278 3.85 17.90 -31.36
C GLY A 278 2.46 18.46 -31.71
N PHE A 279 2.36 19.60 -32.44
CA PHE A 279 1.07 20.18 -32.79
C PHE A 279 0.26 19.26 -33.73
N PRO A 280 -1.03 19.01 -33.45
CA PRO A 280 -1.85 18.17 -34.30
C PRO A 280 -2.08 18.84 -35.69
N ARG A 281 -2.18 18.01 -36.70
CA ARG A 281 -2.51 18.48 -38.06
C ARG A 281 -3.89 19.14 -38.06
N PRO A 282 -4.03 20.35 -38.61
CA PRO A 282 -5.31 21.07 -38.70
C PRO A 282 -6.33 20.38 -39.61
#